data_5c01a6f46784e7f280cd8ba2ba52d1ee
#
_entry.id   5c01a6f46784e7f280cd8ba2ba52d1ee
#
_cell.length_a   1.000
_cell.length_b   1.000
_cell.length_c   1.000
_cell.angle_alpha   90.00
_cell.angle_beta   90.00
_cell.angle_gamma   90.00
#
_symmetry.space_group_name_H-M   'P 1'
#
loop_
_entity.id
_entity.type
_entity.pdbx_description
1 polymer ?
#
loop_
_entity_poly.entity_id
_entity_poly.type
_entity_poly.pdbx_seq_one_letter_code
_entity_poly.pdbx_strand_id
1 'polypeptide(L)'
;MTAVAPREDAGSPVATARPAPQGGKSLKGFHAWDMLTTTDHKKLGIMYIVMSFCFFFAGGLMALLIRLELFHPGMQYLSNEQFNQLFTMHGTVMLLLYGTPVVWGFANFIMPLQIGAPDVAFPRLNAFGFWITTFGGIVMLSGFLTPGGAGDFGWTMYMPLADAIHSPGVGTNLWIVGVGLTGVGTIASAVNMITTILCLRAPGMTMFRMSIFTWNVLVTSLLALLIFPMLTAAALGVLYDRLFGGHIYDPANGGGILWQHLFWFFGHPEVYVLALPFFGIVSEIFPVFSRKPMFGYVGLVFATLSIAALSLSVWAHHMFVTGAVLLPFFSFMTFLIAVPTGLKFFNWLGTMWKGRITFETPMMFAIGFFCTFLFGGLTGVMLASPALDFNISDTYFVVAHFHYTLFGTVVFSSYAGVYYWFPKMTGRMLNEKLGKIHFWLTFIGFHTTFLVQHWLGNMGMPRRYADYLESDGFTTLNQVSTIGTLILGISVIPFIWNVFSSWRYGEVVTVDDPWGYGNSLEWATSCPPPRHNFDSLPKIRSERPAFELHYPHMVKNMREEAHVGRHF
;
A
#
# COMPACT_ATOMS: atom_id res chain seq x y z
N MET A 1 -2.36 11.07 -34.39
CA MET A 1 -2.50 10.01 -33.35
C MET A 1 -1.46 8.96 -33.65
N THR A 2 -0.31 9.02 -32.98
CA THR A 2 0.75 8.01 -33.11
C THR A 2 0.42 6.84 -32.17
N ALA A 3 0.25 5.65 -32.73
CA ALA A 3 0.09 4.43 -31.97
C ALA A 3 1.46 3.99 -31.42
N VAL A 4 1.51 3.49 -30.19
CA VAL A 4 2.73 2.89 -29.64
C VAL A 4 3.00 1.60 -30.40
N ALA A 5 3.98 1.65 -31.30
CA ALA A 5 4.58 0.43 -31.83
C ALA A 5 5.53 -0.18 -30.80
N PRO A 6 5.74 -1.53 -30.79
CA PRO A 6 6.77 -2.13 -29.97
C PRO A 6 8.11 -1.45 -30.26
N ARG A 7 8.86 -1.06 -29.23
CA ARG A 7 10.20 -0.51 -29.41
C ARG A 7 11.08 -1.58 -30.06
N GLU A 8 11.46 -1.36 -31.31
CA GLU A 8 12.40 -2.21 -32.03
C GLU A 8 13.80 -2.05 -31.42
N ASP A 9 14.17 -2.95 -30.51
CA ASP A 9 15.57 -3.26 -30.29
C ASP A 9 15.96 -4.31 -31.35
N ALA A 10 17.08 -4.10 -32.05
CA ALA A 10 17.57 -5.00 -33.08
C ALA A 10 17.67 -6.45 -32.55
N GLY A 11 16.73 -7.32 -32.96
CA GLY A 11 16.63 -8.71 -32.57
C GLY A 11 15.40 -9.08 -31.72
N SER A 12 14.49 -8.13 -31.40
CA SER A 12 13.24 -8.45 -30.74
C SER A 12 12.20 -8.93 -31.74
N PRO A 13 11.50 -10.07 -31.49
CA PRO A 13 10.38 -10.46 -32.32
C PRO A 13 9.25 -9.43 -32.17
N VAL A 14 8.67 -9.08 -33.30
CA VAL A 14 7.48 -8.24 -33.36
C VAL A 14 6.39 -8.89 -32.52
N ALA A 15 6.00 -8.26 -31.41
CA ALA A 15 4.75 -8.61 -30.75
C ALA A 15 3.65 -8.53 -31.82
N THR A 16 2.92 -9.63 -32.05
CA THR A 16 1.86 -9.66 -33.07
C THR A 16 0.83 -8.59 -32.70
N ALA A 17 0.89 -7.45 -33.43
CA ALA A 17 -0.10 -6.40 -33.28
C ALA A 17 -1.47 -6.99 -33.61
N ARG A 18 -2.31 -7.14 -32.60
CA ARG A 18 -3.73 -7.42 -32.86
C ARG A 18 -4.36 -6.15 -33.41
N PRO A 19 -5.27 -6.26 -34.40
CA PRO A 19 -6.06 -5.11 -34.81
C PRO A 19 -6.67 -4.48 -33.56
N ALA A 20 -6.56 -3.16 -33.44
CA ALA A 20 -7.23 -2.45 -32.35
C ALA A 20 -8.71 -2.92 -32.33
N PRO A 21 -9.28 -3.25 -31.16
CA PRO A 21 -10.69 -3.61 -31.09
C PRO A 21 -11.48 -2.51 -31.77
N GLN A 22 -12.19 -2.84 -32.86
CA GLN A 22 -13.04 -1.87 -33.56
C GLN A 22 -14.09 -1.42 -32.55
N GLY A 23 -14.01 -0.15 -32.16
CA GLY A 23 -14.98 0.48 -31.29
C GLY A 23 -14.78 0.19 -29.79
N GLY A 24 -13.60 0.48 -29.27
CA GLY A 24 -13.54 0.88 -27.86
C GLY A 24 -14.52 2.01 -27.68
N LYS A 25 -15.70 1.74 -27.13
CA LYS A 25 -16.66 2.78 -26.78
C LYS A 25 -15.86 3.76 -25.94
N SER A 26 -15.53 4.91 -26.55
CA SER A 26 -15.09 6.08 -25.82
C SER A 26 -15.94 6.12 -24.54
N LEU A 27 -15.34 6.45 -23.40
CA LEU A 27 -16.04 6.69 -22.14
C LEU A 27 -17.16 7.77 -22.24
N LYS A 28 -17.67 8.08 -23.42
CA LYS A 28 -18.86 8.85 -23.77
C LYS A 28 -20.17 8.24 -23.30
N GLY A 29 -20.15 7.45 -22.24
CA GLY A 29 -21.30 6.82 -21.62
C GLY A 29 -21.00 6.45 -20.17
N PHE A 30 -20.16 7.25 -19.49
CA PHE A 30 -19.97 7.14 -18.05
C PHE A 30 -21.22 7.65 -17.35
N HIS A 31 -22.27 6.83 -17.33
CA HIS A 31 -23.44 7.14 -16.52
C HIS A 31 -23.07 6.89 -15.06
N ALA A 32 -23.24 7.91 -14.22
CA ALA A 32 -22.99 7.79 -12.78
C ALA A 32 -23.72 6.58 -12.17
N TRP A 33 -24.91 6.27 -12.68
CA TRP A 33 -25.69 5.10 -12.28
C TRP A 33 -24.97 3.76 -12.55
N ASP A 34 -24.28 3.64 -13.69
CA ASP A 34 -23.53 2.41 -14.02
C ASP A 34 -22.35 2.18 -13.07
N MET A 35 -21.78 3.25 -12.52
CA MET A 35 -20.73 3.14 -11.50
C MET A 35 -21.30 2.82 -10.13
N LEU A 36 -22.41 3.43 -9.76
CA LEU A 36 -23.06 3.18 -8.46
C LEU A 36 -23.54 1.74 -8.32
N THR A 37 -23.94 1.10 -9.42
CA THR A 37 -24.54 -0.25 -9.42
C THR A 37 -23.63 -1.33 -9.99
N THR A 38 -22.38 -0.99 -10.36
CA THR A 38 -21.46 -1.95 -10.99
C THR A 38 -21.05 -3.08 -10.04
N THR A 39 -20.94 -4.27 -10.62
CA THR A 39 -20.31 -5.43 -9.98
C THR A 39 -19.06 -5.90 -10.73
N ASP A 40 -18.66 -5.20 -11.80
CA ASP A 40 -17.46 -5.50 -12.58
C ASP A 40 -16.21 -5.21 -11.73
N HIS A 41 -15.40 -6.23 -11.49
CA HIS A 41 -14.21 -6.14 -10.65
C HIS A 41 -13.21 -5.08 -11.13
N LYS A 42 -13.12 -4.84 -12.46
CA LYS A 42 -12.22 -3.83 -13.04
C LYS A 42 -12.67 -2.42 -12.71
N LYS A 43 -13.98 -2.14 -12.84
CA LYS A 43 -14.55 -0.84 -12.47
C LYS A 43 -14.41 -0.60 -10.97
N LEU A 44 -14.74 -1.60 -10.15
CA LEU A 44 -14.58 -1.52 -8.69
C LEU A 44 -13.11 -1.32 -8.30
N GLY A 45 -12.18 -1.99 -8.97
CA GLY A 45 -10.74 -1.78 -8.75
C GLY A 45 -10.32 -0.33 -8.99
N ILE A 46 -10.75 0.27 -10.10
CA ILE A 46 -10.50 1.69 -10.39
C ILE A 46 -11.17 2.60 -9.35
N MET A 47 -12.42 2.30 -8.96
CA MET A 47 -13.13 3.07 -7.93
C MET A 47 -12.40 3.05 -6.59
N TYR A 48 -11.91 1.89 -6.15
CA TYR A 48 -11.07 1.76 -4.95
C TYR A 48 -9.80 2.62 -5.05
N ILE A 49 -9.08 2.56 -6.17
CA ILE A 49 -7.84 3.34 -6.38
C ILE A 49 -8.17 4.85 -6.30
N VAL A 50 -9.18 5.31 -7.03
CA VAL A 50 -9.56 6.73 -7.05
C VAL A 50 -10.00 7.21 -5.66
N MET A 51 -10.88 6.46 -4.98
CA MET A 51 -11.33 6.77 -3.62
C MET A 51 -10.14 6.85 -2.66
N SER A 52 -9.24 5.86 -2.71
CA SER A 52 -8.06 5.83 -1.85
C SER A 52 -7.16 7.05 -2.07
N PHE A 53 -6.93 7.45 -3.32
CA PHE A 53 -6.16 8.66 -3.59
C PHE A 53 -6.88 9.94 -3.15
N CYS A 54 -8.22 10.01 -3.19
CA CYS A 54 -8.95 11.13 -2.60
C CYS A 54 -8.69 11.23 -1.08
N PHE A 55 -8.72 10.10 -0.37
CA PHE A 55 -8.37 10.06 1.05
C PHE A 55 -6.89 10.36 1.30
N PHE A 56 -5.99 9.89 0.44
CA PHE A 56 -4.57 10.22 0.50
C PHE A 56 -4.32 11.74 0.44
N PHE A 57 -5.00 12.44 -0.45
CA PHE A 57 -4.87 13.90 -0.56
C PHE A 57 -5.46 14.60 0.67
N ALA A 58 -6.59 14.14 1.18
CA ALA A 58 -7.17 14.68 2.41
C ALA A 58 -6.24 14.47 3.61
N GLY A 59 -5.70 13.26 3.80
CA GLY A 59 -4.73 12.96 4.85
C GLY A 59 -3.40 13.71 4.66
N GLY A 60 -2.96 13.92 3.42
CA GLY A 60 -1.78 14.71 3.08
C GLY A 60 -1.94 16.19 3.44
N LEU A 61 -3.13 16.76 3.23
CA LEU A 61 -3.44 18.12 3.68
C LEU A 61 -3.38 18.26 5.21
N MET A 62 -3.90 17.26 5.94
CA MET A 62 -3.77 17.22 7.40
C MET A 62 -2.30 17.19 7.83
N ALA A 63 -1.46 16.39 7.17
CA ALA A 63 -0.02 16.35 7.45
C ALA A 63 0.67 17.67 7.15
N LEU A 64 0.28 18.36 6.08
CA LEU A 64 0.82 19.68 5.75
C LEU A 64 0.51 20.70 6.85
N LEU A 65 -0.72 20.72 7.37
CA LEU A 65 -1.12 21.61 8.47
C LEU A 65 -0.34 21.30 9.75
N ILE A 66 -0.16 20.00 10.10
CA ILE A 66 0.70 19.58 11.24
C ILE A 66 2.13 20.13 11.08
N ARG A 67 2.70 20.06 9.88
CA ARG A 67 4.08 20.51 9.64
C ARG A 67 4.20 22.02 9.62
N LEU A 68 3.19 22.73 9.12
CA LEU A 68 3.16 24.20 9.16
C LEU A 68 3.09 24.71 10.60
N GLU A 69 2.31 24.06 11.47
CA GLU A 69 2.24 24.39 12.90
C GLU A 69 3.61 24.30 13.57
N LEU A 70 4.39 23.27 13.24
CA LEU A 70 5.72 23.03 13.84
C LEU A 70 6.86 23.75 13.12
N PHE A 71 6.59 24.72 12.24
CA PHE A 71 7.63 25.46 11.53
C PHE A 71 8.42 26.41 12.44
N HIS A 72 7.75 26.96 13.45
CA HIS A 72 8.33 27.81 14.49
C HIS A 72 7.87 27.35 15.87
N PRO A 73 8.64 27.61 16.94
CA PRO A 73 8.16 27.43 18.30
C PRO A 73 6.99 28.36 18.61
N GLY A 74 6.14 27.94 19.53
CA GLY A 74 4.87 28.59 19.87
C GLY A 74 3.72 28.17 18.97
N MET A 75 2.49 28.28 19.47
CA MET A 75 1.28 27.97 18.71
C MET A 75 1.09 28.98 17.57
N GLN A 76 0.95 28.47 16.32
CA GLN A 76 0.88 29.32 15.13
C GLN A 76 -0.55 29.46 14.59
N TYR A 77 -1.18 28.35 14.22
CA TYR A 77 -2.45 28.32 13.47
C TYR A 77 -3.50 27.42 14.11
N LEU A 78 -3.07 26.42 14.90
CA LEU A 78 -3.92 25.37 15.43
C LEU A 78 -4.02 25.45 16.95
N SER A 79 -5.20 25.16 17.53
CA SER A 79 -5.26 24.84 18.95
C SER A 79 -4.69 23.44 19.23
N ASN A 80 -4.39 23.13 20.50
CA ASN A 80 -3.94 21.79 20.89
C ASN A 80 -4.93 20.71 20.45
N GLU A 81 -6.23 20.96 20.63
CA GLU A 81 -7.30 20.04 20.24
C GLU A 81 -7.34 19.83 18.72
N GLN A 82 -7.22 20.91 17.94
CA GLN A 82 -7.16 20.83 16.47
C GLN A 82 -5.95 20.04 16.00
N PHE A 83 -4.78 20.28 16.62
CA PHE A 83 -3.57 19.53 16.31
C PHE A 83 -3.74 18.04 16.62
N ASN A 84 -4.32 17.70 17.77
CA ASN A 84 -4.61 16.32 18.17
C ASN A 84 -5.59 15.64 17.22
N GLN A 85 -6.63 16.33 16.78
CA GLN A 85 -7.57 15.83 15.78
C GLN A 85 -6.86 15.58 14.43
N LEU A 86 -6.00 16.51 13.98
CA LEU A 86 -5.31 16.37 12.71
C LEU A 86 -4.35 15.19 12.69
N PHE A 87 -3.50 14.96 13.72
CA PHE A 87 -2.61 13.82 13.70
C PHE A 87 -3.36 12.48 13.88
N THR A 88 -4.45 12.48 14.66
CA THR A 88 -5.32 11.30 14.82
C THR A 88 -5.93 10.91 13.48
N MET A 89 -6.55 11.87 12.81
CA MET A 89 -7.23 11.64 11.55
C MET A 89 -6.25 11.42 10.40
N HIS A 90 -5.09 12.09 10.36
CA HIS A 90 -4.04 11.81 9.39
C HIS A 90 -3.61 10.34 9.46
N GLY A 91 -3.24 9.85 10.64
CA GLY A 91 -2.81 8.45 10.81
C GLY A 91 -3.90 7.46 10.42
N THR A 92 -5.14 7.69 10.86
CA THR A 92 -6.29 6.84 10.54
C THR A 92 -6.61 6.82 9.05
N VAL A 93 -6.67 7.99 8.41
CA VAL A 93 -6.97 8.13 6.97
C VAL A 93 -5.89 7.46 6.13
N MET A 94 -4.60 7.68 6.47
CA MET A 94 -3.50 7.13 5.69
C MET A 94 -3.41 5.60 5.77
N LEU A 95 -3.71 4.99 6.92
CA LEU A 95 -3.65 3.54 7.09
C LEU A 95 -4.93 2.85 6.60
N LEU A 96 -6.10 3.28 7.11
CA LEU A 96 -7.36 2.56 6.94
C LEU A 96 -8.18 3.02 5.73
N LEU A 97 -8.00 4.26 5.23
CA LEU A 97 -8.79 4.80 4.10
C LEU A 97 -7.97 4.99 2.81
N TYR A 98 -6.65 5.04 2.90
CA TYR A 98 -5.77 5.03 1.74
C TYR A 98 -5.04 3.70 1.59
N GLY A 99 -4.18 3.33 2.55
CA GLY A 99 -3.27 2.20 2.44
C GLY A 99 -3.99 0.87 2.23
N THR A 100 -4.95 0.54 3.07
CA THR A 100 -5.72 -0.71 2.98
C THR A 100 -6.62 -0.76 1.75
N PRO A 101 -7.46 0.27 1.43
CA PRO A 101 -8.34 0.18 0.27
C PRO A 101 -7.63 0.22 -1.08
N VAL A 102 -6.48 0.88 -1.21
CA VAL A 102 -5.72 0.89 -2.48
C VAL A 102 -5.16 -0.49 -2.81
N VAL A 103 -4.83 -1.31 -1.78
CA VAL A 103 -4.49 -2.73 -1.97
C VAL A 103 -5.64 -3.46 -2.66
N TRP A 104 -6.87 -3.30 -2.14
CA TRP A 104 -8.06 -3.91 -2.74
C TRP A 104 -8.34 -3.37 -4.14
N GLY A 105 -7.98 -2.12 -4.41
CA GLY A 105 -8.08 -1.54 -5.75
C GLY A 105 -7.22 -2.28 -6.78
N PHE A 106 -5.94 -2.43 -6.50
CA PHE A 106 -5.03 -3.19 -7.37
C PHE A 106 -5.40 -4.68 -7.42
N ALA A 107 -5.72 -5.29 -6.27
CA ALA A 107 -6.12 -6.69 -6.20
C ALA A 107 -7.35 -6.96 -7.06
N ASN A 108 -8.39 -6.14 -6.95
CA ASN A 108 -9.61 -6.27 -7.76
C ASN A 108 -9.33 -6.18 -9.24
N PHE A 109 -8.54 -5.21 -9.70
CA PHE A 109 -8.30 -5.04 -11.12
C PHE A 109 -7.36 -6.13 -11.67
N ILE A 110 -6.24 -6.38 -11.01
CA ILE A 110 -5.10 -7.12 -11.58
C ILE A 110 -5.16 -8.63 -11.27
N MET A 111 -5.51 -9.02 -10.03
CA MET A 111 -5.41 -10.42 -9.61
C MET A 111 -6.30 -11.36 -10.45
N PRO A 112 -7.57 -11.04 -10.78
CA PRO A 112 -8.37 -11.91 -11.65
C PRO A 112 -7.76 -12.07 -13.05
N LEU A 113 -7.13 -11.03 -13.59
CA LEU A 113 -6.38 -11.10 -14.85
C LEU A 113 -5.17 -12.04 -14.72
N GLN A 114 -4.42 -11.93 -13.63
CA GLN A 114 -3.21 -12.75 -13.42
C GLN A 114 -3.49 -14.23 -13.25
N ILE A 115 -4.65 -14.59 -12.73
CA ILE A 115 -5.04 -16.01 -12.59
C ILE A 115 -5.93 -16.54 -13.73
N GLY A 116 -6.31 -15.67 -14.68
CA GLY A 116 -7.18 -16.00 -15.81
C GLY A 116 -8.64 -16.21 -15.44
N ALA A 117 -9.10 -15.66 -14.30
CA ALA A 117 -10.49 -15.70 -13.90
C ALA A 117 -11.33 -14.70 -14.71
N PRO A 118 -12.58 -15.02 -15.07
CA PRO A 118 -13.45 -14.10 -15.82
C PRO A 118 -14.01 -12.96 -14.97
N ASP A 119 -14.11 -13.14 -13.65
CA ASP A 119 -14.55 -12.18 -12.63
C ASP A 119 -14.10 -12.67 -11.25
N VAL A 120 -14.40 -11.92 -10.20
CA VAL A 120 -14.24 -12.35 -8.80
C VAL A 120 -15.36 -13.33 -8.40
N ALA A 121 -15.12 -14.13 -7.33
CA ALA A 121 -16.06 -15.18 -6.91
C ALA A 121 -17.43 -14.61 -6.47
N PHE A 122 -17.43 -13.47 -5.78
CA PHE A 122 -18.63 -12.85 -5.23
C PHE A 122 -18.76 -11.38 -5.66
N PRO A 123 -19.22 -11.09 -6.91
CA PRO A 123 -19.23 -9.72 -7.44
C PRO A 123 -20.09 -8.74 -6.63
N ARG A 124 -21.22 -9.19 -6.05
CA ARG A 124 -22.09 -8.36 -5.21
C ARG A 124 -21.45 -8.06 -3.86
N LEU A 125 -20.78 -9.04 -3.25
CA LEU A 125 -20.03 -8.85 -2.01
C LEU A 125 -18.87 -7.88 -2.23
N ASN A 126 -18.25 -7.92 -3.40
CA ASN A 126 -17.19 -6.99 -3.80
C ASN A 126 -17.70 -5.54 -3.85
N ALA A 127 -18.84 -5.31 -4.49
CA ALA A 127 -19.48 -3.99 -4.52
C ALA A 127 -19.88 -3.51 -3.11
N PHE A 128 -20.44 -4.40 -2.29
CA PHE A 128 -20.76 -4.10 -0.89
C PHE A 128 -19.50 -3.68 -0.10
N GLY A 129 -18.39 -4.43 -0.24
CA GLY A 129 -17.11 -4.11 0.40
C GLY A 129 -16.61 -2.70 0.05
N PHE A 130 -16.70 -2.31 -1.22
CA PHE A 130 -16.34 -0.97 -1.66
C PHE A 130 -17.20 0.12 -1.00
N TRP A 131 -18.53 -0.05 -1.05
CA TRP A 131 -19.44 0.97 -0.56
C TRP A 131 -19.38 1.12 0.96
N ILE A 132 -19.33 0.02 1.71
CA ILE A 132 -19.27 0.08 3.18
C ILE A 132 -17.94 0.70 3.65
N THR A 133 -16.83 0.45 2.95
CA THR A 133 -15.54 1.11 3.22
C THR A 133 -15.62 2.61 2.93
N THR A 134 -16.22 3.00 1.80
CA THR A 134 -16.41 4.41 1.43
C THR A 134 -17.24 5.16 2.44
N PHE A 135 -18.40 4.59 2.82
CA PHE A 135 -19.29 5.21 3.82
C PHE A 135 -18.65 5.23 5.21
N GLY A 136 -17.92 4.18 5.60
CA GLY A 136 -17.15 4.16 6.85
C GLY A 136 -16.15 5.32 6.94
N GLY A 137 -15.45 5.59 5.84
CA GLY A 137 -14.54 6.75 5.75
C GLY A 137 -15.27 8.09 5.83
N ILE A 138 -16.42 8.24 5.18
CA ILE A 138 -17.24 9.46 5.25
C ILE A 138 -17.76 9.67 6.68
N VAL A 139 -18.25 8.61 7.35
CA VAL A 139 -18.70 8.66 8.75
C VAL A 139 -17.55 9.13 9.64
N MET A 140 -16.37 8.58 9.48
CA MET A 140 -15.19 8.99 10.26
C MET A 140 -14.84 10.46 10.08
N LEU A 141 -14.78 10.94 8.84
CA LEU A 141 -14.47 12.34 8.53
C LEU A 141 -15.58 13.31 8.95
N SER A 142 -16.84 12.86 9.02
CA SER A 142 -17.95 13.70 9.48
C SER A 142 -17.79 14.16 10.93
N GLY A 143 -16.91 13.51 11.70
CA GLY A 143 -16.52 13.95 13.04
C GLY A 143 -16.05 15.42 13.07
N PHE A 144 -15.33 15.89 12.05
CA PHE A 144 -14.93 17.30 11.95
C PHE A 144 -16.11 18.30 11.87
N LEU A 145 -17.28 17.83 11.51
CA LEU A 145 -18.49 18.66 11.41
C LEU A 145 -19.32 18.68 12.69
N THR A 146 -18.92 17.93 13.73
CA THR A 146 -19.63 17.86 15.01
C THR A 146 -19.11 18.90 16.00
N PRO A 147 -19.93 19.32 16.97
CA PRO A 147 -19.43 20.09 18.12
C PRO A 147 -18.32 19.30 18.85
N GLY A 148 -17.17 19.88 19.07
CA GLY A 148 -15.99 19.21 19.63
C GLY A 148 -15.05 18.59 18.61
N GLY A 149 -15.46 18.50 17.32
CA GLY A 149 -14.57 18.04 16.24
C GLY A 149 -14.44 16.52 16.13
N ALA A 150 -13.41 16.06 15.43
CA ALA A 150 -13.09 14.65 15.22
C ALA A 150 -12.43 14.03 16.47
N GLY A 151 -12.12 12.72 16.42
CA GLY A 151 -11.32 12.07 17.46
C GLY A 151 -9.92 12.67 17.58
N ASP A 152 -9.38 12.77 18.81
CA ASP A 152 -8.17 13.50 19.16
C ASP A 152 -7.14 12.68 19.96
N PHE A 153 -7.35 11.37 20.07
CA PHE A 153 -6.63 10.41 20.92
C PHE A 153 -5.50 9.64 20.20
N GLY A 154 -5.22 9.97 18.97
CA GLY A 154 -4.30 9.21 18.09
C GLY A 154 -4.95 7.99 17.45
N TRP A 155 -4.43 7.54 16.31
CA TRP A 155 -5.00 6.41 15.55
C TRP A 155 -5.00 5.08 16.34
N THR A 156 -4.18 4.98 17.39
CA THR A 156 -4.09 3.82 18.28
C THR A 156 -5.20 3.77 19.34
N MET A 157 -5.93 4.86 19.53
CA MET A 157 -7.07 4.97 20.46
C MET A 157 -6.75 4.44 21.86
N TYR A 158 -5.58 4.82 22.44
CA TYR A 158 -5.17 4.31 23.73
C TYR A 158 -6.11 4.75 24.86
N MET A 159 -6.42 3.80 25.76
CA MET A 159 -7.15 4.07 26.98
C MET A 159 -6.21 4.62 28.06
N PRO A 160 -6.64 5.65 28.82
CA PRO A 160 -7.99 6.22 28.90
C PRO A 160 -8.30 7.37 27.92
N LEU A 161 -7.38 7.76 27.03
CA LEU A 161 -7.54 8.95 26.17
C LEU A 161 -8.85 8.94 25.36
N ALA A 162 -9.32 7.76 24.96
CA ALA A 162 -10.52 7.61 24.13
C ALA A 162 -11.78 7.26 24.91
N ASP A 163 -11.77 7.31 26.24
CA ASP A 163 -12.96 7.07 27.06
C ASP A 163 -13.97 8.24 26.98
N ALA A 164 -15.12 8.09 27.65
CA ALA A 164 -16.16 9.10 27.63
C ALA A 164 -15.83 10.36 28.47
N ILE A 165 -14.81 10.30 29.33
CA ILE A 165 -14.36 11.42 30.17
C ILE A 165 -13.34 12.28 29.40
N HIS A 166 -12.32 11.65 28.79
CA HIS A 166 -11.21 12.35 28.16
C HIS A 166 -11.51 12.79 26.71
N SER A 167 -12.36 12.06 25.99
CA SER A 167 -12.83 12.41 24.64
C SER A 167 -14.36 12.30 24.56
N PRO A 168 -15.13 13.19 25.21
CA PRO A 168 -16.58 13.07 25.34
C PRO A 168 -17.36 13.30 24.04
N GLY A 169 -16.71 13.86 23.00
CA GLY A 169 -17.33 14.27 21.75
C GLY A 169 -17.92 13.11 20.94
N VAL A 170 -18.94 13.42 20.13
CA VAL A 170 -19.56 12.48 19.18
C VAL A 170 -18.56 12.04 18.10
N GLY A 171 -17.58 12.88 17.76
CA GLY A 171 -16.52 12.56 16.79
C GLY A 171 -15.77 11.28 17.12
N THR A 172 -15.53 10.98 18.40
CA THR A 172 -14.95 9.71 18.85
C THR A 172 -15.83 8.51 18.50
N ASN A 173 -17.14 8.61 18.74
CA ASN A 173 -18.07 7.53 18.41
C ASN A 173 -18.16 7.31 16.89
N LEU A 174 -18.16 8.39 16.10
CA LEU A 174 -18.12 8.32 14.64
C LEU A 174 -16.83 7.68 14.13
N TRP A 175 -15.69 7.96 14.77
CA TRP A 175 -14.43 7.31 14.46
C TRP A 175 -14.52 5.79 14.69
N ILE A 176 -15.02 5.35 15.84
CA ILE A 176 -15.17 3.93 16.21
C ILE A 176 -16.11 3.21 15.22
N VAL A 177 -17.27 3.79 14.94
CA VAL A 177 -18.23 3.23 13.97
C VAL A 177 -17.62 3.16 12.58
N GLY A 178 -16.95 4.22 12.13
CA GLY A 178 -16.27 4.25 10.82
C GLY A 178 -15.20 3.18 10.69
N VAL A 179 -14.35 2.99 11.71
CA VAL A 179 -13.36 1.89 11.75
C VAL A 179 -14.05 0.53 11.66
N GLY A 180 -15.14 0.32 12.41
CA GLY A 180 -15.92 -0.92 12.31
C GLY A 180 -16.45 -1.20 10.91
N LEU A 181 -17.03 -0.17 10.25
CA LEU A 181 -17.54 -0.29 8.87
C LEU A 181 -16.42 -0.61 7.85
N THR A 182 -15.27 0.06 7.95
CA THR A 182 -14.13 -0.24 7.08
C THR A 182 -13.57 -1.63 7.32
N GLY A 183 -13.58 -2.11 8.57
CA GLY A 183 -13.22 -3.47 8.94
C GLY A 183 -14.13 -4.52 8.28
N VAL A 184 -15.44 -4.33 8.31
CA VAL A 184 -16.41 -5.20 7.61
C VAL A 184 -16.14 -5.22 6.09
N GLY A 185 -15.86 -4.07 5.49
CA GLY A 185 -15.51 -3.97 4.07
C GLY A 185 -14.23 -4.73 3.71
N THR A 186 -13.22 -4.64 4.57
CA THR A 186 -11.95 -5.35 4.41
C THR A 186 -12.12 -6.85 4.53
N ILE A 187 -12.91 -7.33 5.51
CA ILE A 187 -13.23 -8.75 5.67
C ILE A 187 -13.96 -9.29 4.43
N ALA A 188 -14.96 -8.55 3.93
CA ALA A 188 -15.71 -8.92 2.73
C ALA A 188 -14.79 -9.04 1.51
N SER A 189 -13.86 -8.08 1.33
CA SER A 189 -12.86 -8.12 0.26
C SER A 189 -11.91 -9.30 0.41
N ALA A 190 -11.43 -9.57 1.62
CA ALA A 190 -10.51 -10.68 1.89
C ALA A 190 -11.14 -12.05 1.55
N VAL A 191 -12.38 -12.29 2.01
CA VAL A 191 -13.14 -13.53 1.67
C VAL A 191 -13.27 -13.70 0.16
N ASN A 192 -13.60 -12.62 -0.54
CA ASN A 192 -13.76 -12.66 -1.99
C ASN A 192 -12.44 -12.97 -2.72
N MET A 193 -11.33 -12.32 -2.32
CA MET A 193 -10.01 -12.57 -2.93
C MET A 193 -9.53 -14.00 -2.67
N ILE A 194 -9.65 -14.52 -1.45
CA ILE A 194 -9.28 -15.90 -1.11
C ILE A 194 -10.05 -16.88 -1.99
N THR A 195 -11.38 -16.75 -2.05
CA THR A 195 -12.23 -17.65 -2.83
C THR A 195 -11.92 -17.56 -4.32
N THR A 196 -11.71 -16.36 -4.85
CA THR A 196 -11.36 -16.16 -6.26
C THR A 196 -10.05 -16.85 -6.60
N ILE A 197 -9.01 -16.64 -5.80
CA ILE A 197 -7.68 -17.23 -6.04
C ILE A 197 -7.71 -18.75 -5.91
N LEU A 198 -8.41 -19.28 -4.93
CA LEU A 198 -8.39 -20.73 -4.70
C LEU A 198 -9.29 -21.51 -5.66
N CYS A 199 -10.43 -20.94 -6.09
CA CYS A 199 -11.47 -21.65 -6.82
C CYS A 199 -11.58 -21.30 -8.31
N LEU A 200 -11.10 -20.11 -8.75
CA LEU A 200 -11.36 -19.62 -10.11
C LEU A 200 -10.11 -19.49 -10.99
N ARG A 201 -9.00 -20.12 -10.61
CA ARG A 201 -7.80 -20.14 -11.47
C ARG A 201 -8.08 -20.84 -12.79
N ALA A 202 -7.56 -20.27 -13.87
CA ALA A 202 -7.65 -20.86 -15.20
C ALA A 202 -6.96 -22.24 -15.27
N PRO A 203 -7.39 -23.14 -16.19
CA PRO A 203 -6.71 -24.41 -16.41
C PRO A 203 -5.21 -24.22 -16.67
N GLY A 204 -4.40 -24.95 -15.93
CA GLY A 204 -2.93 -24.85 -15.97
C GLY A 204 -2.33 -23.84 -15.00
N MET A 205 -3.10 -22.91 -14.41
CA MET A 205 -2.64 -21.98 -13.37
C MET A 205 -2.60 -22.69 -12.01
N THR A 206 -1.52 -23.43 -11.76
CA THR A 206 -1.26 -24.02 -10.44
C THR A 206 -0.75 -22.94 -9.46
N MET A 207 -0.70 -23.25 -8.17
CA MET A 207 -0.22 -22.31 -7.14
C MET A 207 1.16 -21.71 -7.48
N PHE A 208 2.13 -22.56 -7.81
CA PHE A 208 3.49 -22.13 -8.18
C PHE A 208 3.64 -21.64 -9.64
N ARG A 209 2.54 -21.31 -10.29
CA ARG A 209 2.51 -20.58 -11.57
C ARG A 209 1.82 -19.22 -11.45
N MET A 210 1.30 -18.90 -10.25
CA MET A 210 0.76 -17.57 -9.96
C MET A 210 1.89 -16.54 -9.88
N SER A 211 1.58 -15.31 -10.23
CA SER A 211 2.50 -14.16 -10.05
C SER A 211 2.79 -13.90 -8.56
N ILE A 212 3.87 -13.21 -8.27
CA ILE A 212 4.22 -12.83 -6.89
C ILE A 212 3.17 -11.87 -6.31
N PHE A 213 2.61 -10.99 -7.13
CA PHE A 213 1.53 -10.10 -6.67
C PHE A 213 0.31 -10.91 -6.22
N THR A 214 -0.14 -11.90 -6.99
CA THR A 214 -1.27 -12.78 -6.60
C THR A 214 -0.98 -13.54 -5.30
N TRP A 215 0.23 -14.05 -5.10
CA TRP A 215 0.63 -14.68 -3.84
C TRP A 215 0.53 -13.71 -2.66
N ASN A 216 1.01 -12.47 -2.84
CA ASN A 216 0.93 -11.47 -1.79
C ASN A 216 -0.53 -11.07 -1.48
N VAL A 217 -1.39 -10.97 -2.49
CA VAL A 217 -2.84 -10.74 -2.29
C VAL A 217 -3.49 -11.88 -1.50
N LEU A 218 -3.17 -13.14 -1.82
CA LEU A 218 -3.70 -14.29 -1.07
C LEU A 218 -3.29 -14.25 0.40
N VAL A 219 -2.00 -14.07 0.66
CA VAL A 219 -1.45 -14.06 2.02
C VAL A 219 -1.97 -12.86 2.82
N THR A 220 -2.04 -11.69 2.21
CA THR A 220 -2.65 -10.49 2.79
C THR A 220 -4.12 -10.71 3.15
N SER A 221 -4.88 -11.36 2.25
CA SER A 221 -6.30 -11.65 2.51
C SER A 221 -6.48 -12.59 3.70
N LEU A 222 -5.60 -13.59 3.85
CA LEU A 222 -5.63 -14.48 5.02
C LEU A 222 -5.31 -13.73 6.32
N LEU A 223 -4.31 -12.85 6.31
CA LEU A 223 -3.99 -12.00 7.46
C LEU A 223 -5.17 -11.07 7.80
N ALA A 224 -5.72 -10.38 6.82
CA ALA A 224 -6.83 -9.44 7.02
C ALA A 224 -8.06 -10.15 7.62
N LEU A 225 -8.39 -11.35 7.14
CA LEU A 225 -9.49 -12.15 7.68
C LEU A 225 -9.28 -12.51 9.15
N LEU A 226 -8.03 -12.66 9.58
CA LEU A 226 -7.70 -13.00 10.98
C LEU A 226 -7.73 -11.78 11.89
N ILE A 227 -7.19 -10.64 11.46
CA ILE A 227 -6.91 -9.50 12.35
C ILE A 227 -8.03 -8.45 12.43
N PHE A 228 -8.77 -8.21 11.34
CA PHE A 228 -9.84 -7.20 11.33
C PHE A 228 -11.02 -7.54 12.22
N PRO A 229 -11.46 -8.82 12.37
CA PRO A 229 -12.45 -9.17 13.38
C PRO A 229 -12.02 -8.83 14.80
N MET A 230 -10.71 -8.99 15.13
CA MET A 230 -10.16 -8.63 16.43
C MET A 230 -10.27 -7.13 16.69
N LEU A 231 -9.84 -6.30 15.74
CA LEU A 231 -9.97 -4.84 15.84
C LEU A 231 -11.43 -4.42 15.98
N THR A 232 -12.31 -4.99 15.15
CA THR A 232 -13.74 -4.64 15.17
C THR A 232 -14.38 -4.98 16.52
N ALA A 233 -14.11 -6.18 17.05
CA ALA A 233 -14.61 -6.60 18.37
C ALA A 233 -14.06 -5.71 19.50
N ALA A 234 -12.77 -5.40 19.47
CA ALA A 234 -12.14 -4.52 20.46
C ALA A 234 -12.74 -3.11 20.42
N ALA A 235 -12.93 -2.54 19.22
CA ALA A 235 -13.54 -1.22 19.04
C ALA A 235 -15.00 -1.16 19.50
N LEU A 236 -15.78 -2.22 19.27
CA LEU A 236 -17.15 -2.35 19.80
C LEU A 236 -17.17 -2.37 21.33
N GLY A 237 -16.17 -3.00 21.97
CA GLY A 237 -16.01 -2.97 23.43
C GLY A 237 -15.82 -1.53 23.95
N VAL A 238 -15.01 -0.71 23.28
CA VAL A 238 -14.87 0.73 23.63
C VAL A 238 -16.19 1.47 23.46
N LEU A 239 -16.90 1.21 22.36
CA LEU A 239 -18.21 1.84 22.14
C LEU A 239 -19.22 1.47 23.22
N TYR A 240 -19.19 0.21 23.69
CA TYR A 240 -20.01 -0.25 24.80
C TYR A 240 -19.66 0.47 26.13
N ASP A 241 -18.36 0.58 26.44
CA ASP A 241 -17.91 1.32 27.64
C ASP A 241 -18.37 2.78 27.61
N ARG A 242 -18.25 3.44 26.42
CA ARG A 242 -18.62 4.85 26.24
C ARG A 242 -20.12 5.14 26.29
N LEU A 243 -20.95 4.28 25.72
CA LEU A 243 -22.39 4.54 25.55
C LEU A 243 -23.27 3.90 26.60
N PHE A 244 -22.80 2.79 27.19
CA PHE A 244 -23.60 1.98 28.11
C PHE A 244 -23.00 1.87 29.52
N GLY A 245 -21.89 2.60 29.77
CA GLY A 245 -21.24 2.60 31.08
C GLY A 245 -20.55 1.27 31.42
N GLY A 246 -20.05 0.56 30.40
CA GLY A 246 -19.22 -0.63 30.59
C GLY A 246 -17.86 -0.29 31.20
N HIS A 247 -17.12 -1.32 31.63
CA HIS A 247 -15.81 -1.22 32.28
C HIS A 247 -14.79 -2.21 31.71
N ILE A 248 -14.91 -2.55 30.40
CA ILE A 248 -14.02 -3.52 29.73
C ILE A 248 -12.59 -3.00 29.74
N TYR A 249 -12.44 -1.71 29.43
CA TYR A 249 -11.13 -1.04 29.27
C TYR A 249 -10.83 -0.04 30.41
N ASP A 250 -11.46 -0.20 31.55
CA ASP A 250 -11.17 0.64 32.72
C ASP A 250 -9.70 0.47 33.15
N PRO A 251 -8.88 1.56 33.16
CA PRO A 251 -7.48 1.50 33.57
C PRO A 251 -7.26 0.93 34.97
N ALA A 252 -8.19 1.15 35.92
CA ALA A 252 -8.10 0.62 37.27
C ALA A 252 -8.09 -0.92 37.31
N ASN A 253 -8.66 -1.56 36.27
CA ASN A 253 -8.72 -3.01 36.12
C ASN A 253 -7.72 -3.57 35.08
N GLY A 254 -6.70 -2.78 34.68
CA GLY A 254 -5.74 -3.18 33.65
C GLY A 254 -6.25 -3.05 32.23
N GLY A 255 -7.39 -2.40 32.01
CA GLY A 255 -8.03 -2.25 30.70
C GLY A 255 -7.19 -1.51 29.67
N GLY A 256 -6.32 -0.58 30.12
CA GLY A 256 -5.39 0.12 29.23
C GLY A 256 -4.37 -0.82 28.56
N ILE A 257 -3.81 -1.77 29.30
CA ILE A 257 -2.88 -2.79 28.77
C ILE A 257 -3.63 -3.81 27.91
N LEU A 258 -4.83 -4.22 28.33
CA LEU A 258 -5.68 -5.11 27.52
C LEU A 258 -5.95 -4.49 26.15
N TRP A 259 -6.34 -3.19 26.11
CA TRP A 259 -6.54 -2.48 24.85
C TRP A 259 -5.29 -2.49 23.97
N GLN A 260 -4.12 -2.17 24.52
CA GLN A 260 -2.88 -2.13 23.76
C GLN A 260 -2.54 -3.49 23.17
N HIS A 261 -2.70 -4.60 23.89
CA HIS A 261 -2.48 -5.94 23.36
C HIS A 261 -3.46 -6.30 22.24
N LEU A 262 -4.76 -6.03 22.40
CA LEU A 262 -5.75 -6.30 21.37
C LEU A 262 -5.53 -5.43 20.13
N PHE A 263 -5.24 -4.13 20.34
CA PHE A 263 -4.95 -3.22 19.26
C PHE A 263 -3.69 -3.62 18.47
N TRP A 264 -2.59 -3.91 19.14
CA TRP A 264 -1.34 -4.22 18.44
C TRP A 264 -1.29 -5.64 17.87
N PHE A 265 -2.06 -6.58 18.42
CA PHE A 265 -2.28 -7.86 17.74
C PHE A 265 -2.95 -7.69 16.36
N PHE A 266 -3.77 -6.66 16.20
CA PHE A 266 -4.19 -6.17 14.88
C PHE A 266 -3.09 -5.32 14.23
N GLY A 267 -2.57 -4.31 14.93
CA GLY A 267 -1.83 -3.19 14.34
C GLY A 267 -0.50 -3.58 13.70
N HIS A 268 0.24 -4.55 14.24
CA HIS A 268 1.46 -4.98 13.59
C HIS A 268 1.19 -5.85 12.34
N PRO A 269 0.36 -6.90 12.37
CA PRO A 269 0.00 -7.58 11.12
C PRO A 269 -0.66 -6.67 10.09
N GLU A 270 -1.35 -5.60 10.49
CA GLU A 270 -1.90 -4.59 9.56
C GLU A 270 -0.82 -3.94 8.72
N VAL A 271 0.34 -3.59 9.28
CA VAL A 271 1.42 -3.01 8.48
C VAL A 271 1.96 -4.00 7.45
N TYR A 272 1.84 -5.32 7.69
CA TYR A 272 2.16 -6.35 6.68
C TYR A 272 1.01 -6.61 5.70
N VAL A 273 -0.26 -6.44 6.11
CA VAL A 273 -1.40 -6.38 5.18
C VAL A 273 -1.18 -5.27 4.16
N LEU A 274 -0.63 -4.15 4.60
CA LEU A 274 -0.22 -3.06 3.71
C LEU A 274 1.02 -3.43 2.88
N ALA A 275 2.10 -3.89 3.50
CA ALA A 275 3.40 -4.03 2.84
C ALA A 275 3.44 -5.15 1.79
N LEU A 276 2.85 -6.32 2.07
CA LEU A 276 2.99 -7.49 1.21
C LEU A 276 2.47 -7.28 -0.22
N PRO A 277 1.27 -6.72 -0.47
CA PRO A 277 0.81 -6.47 -1.83
C PRO A 277 1.70 -5.51 -2.62
N PHE A 278 2.27 -4.52 -1.95
CA PHE A 278 3.19 -3.57 -2.58
C PHE A 278 4.55 -4.19 -2.88
N PHE A 279 5.04 -5.11 -2.05
CA PHE A 279 6.15 -5.98 -2.41
C PHE A 279 5.83 -6.82 -3.65
N GLY A 280 4.57 -7.25 -3.79
CA GLY A 280 4.07 -7.90 -4.99
C GLY A 280 4.14 -7.00 -6.21
N ILE A 281 3.66 -5.75 -6.12
CA ILE A 281 3.68 -4.78 -7.24
C ILE A 281 5.10 -4.56 -7.76
N VAL A 282 6.05 -4.26 -6.88
CA VAL A 282 7.45 -4.04 -7.32
C VAL A 282 8.10 -5.31 -7.84
N SER A 283 7.68 -6.49 -7.35
CA SER A 283 8.13 -7.78 -7.87
C SER A 283 7.62 -8.08 -9.29
N GLU A 284 6.51 -7.49 -9.72
CA GLU A 284 6.08 -7.53 -11.13
C GLU A 284 6.87 -6.54 -12.00
N ILE A 285 7.31 -5.41 -11.44
CA ILE A 285 7.98 -4.32 -12.16
C ILE A 285 9.46 -4.62 -12.40
N PHE A 286 10.21 -5.05 -11.38
CA PHE A 286 11.65 -5.31 -11.49
C PHE A 286 12.03 -6.25 -12.63
N PRO A 287 11.37 -7.41 -12.86
CA PRO A 287 11.71 -8.30 -13.97
C PRO A 287 11.51 -7.68 -15.34
N VAL A 288 10.44 -6.92 -15.51
CA VAL A 288 10.07 -6.31 -16.80
C VAL A 288 11.12 -5.28 -17.20
N PHE A 289 11.43 -4.34 -16.33
CA PHE A 289 12.37 -3.25 -16.64
C PHE A 289 13.85 -3.63 -16.43
N SER A 290 14.14 -4.83 -15.90
CA SER A 290 15.47 -5.44 -15.92
C SER A 290 15.65 -6.43 -17.07
N ARG A 291 14.57 -6.76 -17.80
CA ARG A 291 14.50 -7.73 -18.90
C ARG A 291 15.04 -9.11 -18.48
N LYS A 292 14.71 -9.52 -17.23
CA LYS A 292 15.14 -10.78 -16.62
C LYS A 292 13.98 -11.46 -15.90
N PRO A 293 14.00 -12.79 -15.78
CA PRO A 293 13.07 -13.47 -14.88
C PRO A 293 13.33 -13.06 -13.43
N MET A 294 12.29 -13.13 -12.58
CA MET A 294 12.43 -12.93 -11.15
C MET A 294 13.42 -13.94 -10.57
N PHE A 295 14.46 -13.43 -9.94
CA PHE A 295 15.45 -14.27 -9.25
C PHE A 295 14.83 -14.89 -8.00
N GLY A 296 14.92 -16.22 -7.86
CA GLY A 296 14.49 -16.92 -6.66
C GLY A 296 12.99 -16.88 -6.38
N TYR A 297 12.13 -17.02 -7.40
CA TYR A 297 10.66 -16.98 -7.29
C TYR A 297 10.12 -17.81 -6.12
N VAL A 298 10.54 -19.07 -5.98
CA VAL A 298 10.08 -19.95 -4.88
C VAL A 298 10.50 -19.40 -3.51
N GLY A 299 11.72 -18.89 -3.40
CA GLY A 299 12.22 -18.24 -2.17
C GLY A 299 11.38 -17.00 -1.80
N LEU A 300 10.95 -16.20 -2.79
CA LEU A 300 10.06 -15.06 -2.57
C LEU A 300 8.70 -15.48 -2.03
N VAL A 301 8.12 -16.58 -2.55
CA VAL A 301 6.84 -17.12 -2.05
C VAL A 301 6.98 -17.52 -0.59
N PHE A 302 8.01 -18.32 -0.25
CA PHE A 302 8.24 -18.74 1.14
C PHE A 302 8.58 -17.58 2.06
N ALA A 303 9.33 -16.58 1.60
CA ALA A 303 9.57 -15.37 2.36
C ALA A 303 8.27 -14.61 2.68
N THR A 304 7.34 -14.52 1.71
CA THR A 304 6.01 -13.91 1.93
C THR A 304 5.23 -14.66 3.01
N LEU A 305 5.16 -15.99 2.94
CA LEU A 305 4.49 -16.83 3.93
C LEU A 305 5.13 -16.70 5.32
N SER A 306 6.47 -16.68 5.38
CA SER A 306 7.22 -16.54 6.64
C SER A 306 6.97 -15.17 7.30
N ILE A 307 6.99 -14.08 6.54
CA ILE A 307 6.66 -12.74 7.05
C ILE A 307 5.26 -12.72 7.64
N ALA A 308 4.27 -13.26 6.93
CA ALA A 308 2.90 -13.29 7.40
C ALA A 308 2.74 -14.11 8.70
N ALA A 309 3.35 -15.29 8.77
CA ALA A 309 3.30 -16.11 9.98
C ALA A 309 4.00 -15.42 11.16
N LEU A 310 5.19 -14.88 10.95
CA LEU A 310 5.93 -14.19 12.01
C LEU A 310 5.23 -12.90 12.47
N SER A 311 4.51 -12.20 11.58
CA SER A 311 3.82 -10.96 11.91
C SER A 311 2.84 -11.09 13.08
N LEU A 312 2.28 -12.30 13.28
CA LEU A 312 1.36 -12.60 14.37
C LEU A 312 2.05 -12.80 15.73
N SER A 313 3.38 -12.79 15.79
CA SER A 313 4.15 -13.08 17.00
C SER A 313 5.02 -11.92 17.48
N VAL A 314 4.98 -10.77 16.82
CA VAL A 314 5.89 -9.64 17.09
C VAL A 314 5.20 -8.41 17.67
N TRP A 315 3.86 -8.39 17.78
CA TRP A 315 3.07 -7.16 18.01
C TRP A 315 3.50 -6.34 19.24
N ALA A 316 4.00 -6.98 20.31
CA ALA A 316 4.29 -6.27 21.56
C ALA A 316 5.63 -5.52 21.55
N HIS A 317 6.37 -5.49 20.42
CA HIS A 317 7.46 -4.53 20.26
C HIS A 317 6.96 -3.07 20.24
N HIS A 318 5.67 -2.83 19.95
CA HIS A 318 5.04 -1.53 20.11
C HIS A 318 4.76 -1.16 21.57
N MET A 319 5.09 -2.03 22.53
CA MET A 319 4.74 -1.92 23.94
C MET A 319 5.94 -2.09 24.87
N PHE A 320 7.18 -2.05 24.35
CA PHE A 320 8.38 -2.28 25.17
C PHE A 320 8.46 -1.34 26.38
N VAL A 321 8.13 -0.06 26.19
CA VAL A 321 8.17 0.97 27.24
C VAL A 321 7.08 0.82 28.30
N THR A 322 6.08 -0.04 28.10
CA THR A 322 5.01 -0.28 29.09
C THR A 322 5.48 -1.13 30.28
N GLY A 323 6.58 -1.88 30.10
CA GLY A 323 7.06 -2.86 31.08
C GLY A 323 6.16 -4.10 31.25
N ALA A 324 5.07 -4.21 30.49
CA ALA A 324 4.07 -5.27 30.62
C ALA A 324 4.21 -6.41 29.58
N VAL A 325 5.38 -6.54 28.94
CA VAL A 325 5.64 -7.50 27.86
C VAL A 325 6.91 -8.29 28.10
N LEU A 326 6.98 -9.51 27.54
CA LEU A 326 8.17 -10.36 27.61
C LEU A 326 9.21 -9.87 26.61
N LEU A 327 10.05 -8.90 27.03
CA LEU A 327 11.02 -8.21 26.17
C LEU A 327 11.92 -9.16 25.36
N PRO A 328 12.58 -10.20 25.94
CA PRO A 328 13.48 -11.06 25.16
C PRO A 328 12.75 -11.80 24.02
N PHE A 329 11.52 -12.26 24.26
CA PHE A 329 10.74 -12.96 23.26
C PHE A 329 10.34 -12.04 22.12
N PHE A 330 9.70 -10.90 22.39
CA PHE A 330 9.22 -10.00 21.36
C PHE A 330 10.36 -9.32 20.61
N SER A 331 11.49 -9.04 21.27
CA SER A 331 12.71 -8.57 20.62
C SER A 331 13.26 -9.62 19.64
N PHE A 332 13.45 -10.86 20.08
CA PHE A 332 13.95 -11.94 19.24
C PHE A 332 13.06 -12.19 18.01
N MET A 333 11.74 -12.28 18.21
CA MET A 333 10.79 -12.49 17.12
C MET A 333 10.81 -11.33 16.13
N THR A 334 11.00 -10.09 16.62
CA THR A 334 11.10 -8.90 15.79
C THR A 334 12.38 -8.86 14.95
N PHE A 335 13.52 -9.29 15.51
CA PHE A 335 14.73 -9.49 14.71
C PHE A 335 14.55 -10.60 13.67
N LEU A 336 13.85 -11.67 14.03
CA LEU A 336 13.65 -12.82 13.15
C LEU A 336 12.84 -12.46 11.90
N ILE A 337 11.84 -11.60 11.98
CA ILE A 337 11.01 -11.19 10.81
C ILE A 337 11.83 -10.36 9.79
N ALA A 338 12.95 -9.76 10.20
CA ALA A 338 13.83 -9.06 9.29
C ALA A 338 14.54 -10.03 8.31
N VAL A 339 14.73 -11.30 8.68
CA VAL A 339 15.42 -12.29 7.84
C VAL A 339 14.69 -12.57 6.52
N PRO A 340 13.42 -13.02 6.50
CA PRO A 340 12.70 -13.22 5.25
C PRO A 340 12.48 -11.90 4.47
N THR A 341 12.43 -10.76 5.14
CA THR A 341 12.37 -9.44 4.49
C THR A 341 13.69 -9.18 3.75
N GLY A 342 14.84 -9.41 4.38
CA GLY A 342 16.16 -9.32 3.76
C GLY A 342 16.31 -10.25 2.55
N LEU A 343 15.77 -11.47 2.62
CA LEU A 343 15.75 -12.38 1.48
C LEU A 343 15.05 -11.76 0.26
N LYS A 344 13.93 -11.06 0.45
CA LYS A 344 13.25 -10.35 -0.66
C LYS A 344 14.14 -9.29 -1.30
N PHE A 345 14.87 -8.52 -0.50
CA PHE A 345 15.84 -7.54 -1.02
C PHE A 345 16.89 -8.18 -1.90
N PHE A 346 17.47 -9.30 -1.47
CA PHE A 346 18.44 -10.04 -2.29
C PHE A 346 17.83 -10.60 -3.57
N ASN A 347 16.56 -11.00 -3.55
CA ASN A 347 15.86 -11.46 -4.74
C ASN A 347 15.65 -10.31 -5.75
N TRP A 348 15.27 -9.12 -5.29
CA TRP A 348 15.15 -7.94 -6.15
C TRP A 348 16.50 -7.50 -6.70
N LEU A 349 17.55 -7.45 -5.88
CA LEU A 349 18.92 -7.18 -6.32
C LEU A 349 19.38 -8.21 -7.37
N GLY A 350 19.19 -9.52 -7.11
CA GLY A 350 19.55 -10.59 -8.03
C GLY A 350 18.78 -10.50 -9.35
N THR A 351 17.55 -10.00 -9.32
CA THR A 351 16.75 -9.73 -10.54
C THR A 351 17.36 -8.60 -11.35
N MET A 352 17.74 -7.49 -10.69
CA MET A 352 18.37 -6.35 -11.36
C MET A 352 19.82 -6.60 -11.77
N TRP A 353 20.55 -7.44 -11.03
CA TRP A 353 21.95 -7.73 -11.25
C TRP A 353 22.20 -8.30 -12.65
N LYS A 354 23.11 -7.67 -13.42
CA LYS A 354 23.39 -8.01 -14.83
C LYS A 354 22.17 -7.95 -15.75
N GLY A 355 21.09 -7.25 -15.38
CA GLY A 355 19.94 -6.98 -16.23
C GLY A 355 20.18 -5.79 -17.16
N ARG A 356 19.38 -5.69 -18.21
CA ARG A 356 19.32 -4.50 -19.07
C ARG A 356 18.28 -3.53 -18.48
N ILE A 357 18.68 -2.81 -17.44
CA ILE A 357 17.78 -1.92 -16.70
C ILE A 357 17.40 -0.72 -17.57
N THR A 358 16.10 -0.44 -17.60
CA THR A 358 15.54 0.76 -18.20
C THR A 358 14.81 1.57 -17.15
N PHE A 359 14.86 2.91 -17.24
CA PHE A 359 14.39 3.83 -16.22
C PHE A 359 13.10 4.54 -16.65
N GLU A 360 12.09 3.77 -17.03
CA GLU A 360 10.74 4.27 -17.15
C GLU A 360 10.17 4.56 -15.76
N THR A 361 9.15 5.43 -15.70
CA THR A 361 8.59 5.92 -14.44
C THR A 361 8.21 4.81 -13.44
N PRO A 362 7.59 3.67 -13.84
CA PRO A 362 7.31 2.57 -12.90
C PRO A 362 8.57 2.04 -12.22
N MET A 363 9.66 1.86 -12.97
CA MET A 363 10.92 1.36 -12.44
C MET A 363 11.60 2.37 -11.52
N MET A 364 11.51 3.66 -11.81
CA MET A 364 12.05 4.70 -10.94
C MET A 364 11.37 4.68 -9.57
N PHE A 365 10.04 4.59 -9.55
CA PHE A 365 9.28 4.47 -8.29
C PHE A 365 9.57 3.15 -7.56
N ALA A 366 9.77 2.04 -8.26
CA ALA A 366 10.16 0.76 -7.66
C ALA A 366 11.57 0.84 -7.03
N ILE A 367 12.53 1.51 -7.67
CA ILE A 367 13.86 1.78 -7.09
C ILE A 367 13.73 2.75 -5.89
N GLY A 368 12.88 3.78 -6.00
CA GLY A 368 12.57 4.68 -4.89
C GLY A 368 12.05 3.89 -3.67
N PHE A 369 11.10 2.98 -3.87
CA PHE A 369 10.66 2.04 -2.83
C PHE A 369 11.85 1.25 -2.26
N PHE A 370 12.66 0.64 -3.11
CA PHE A 370 13.78 -0.20 -2.68
C PHE A 370 14.73 0.56 -1.74
N CYS A 371 15.12 1.78 -2.10
CA CYS A 371 16.02 2.60 -1.28
C CYS A 371 15.35 3.07 0.02
N THR A 372 14.12 3.55 -0.05
CA THR A 372 13.41 4.10 1.11
C THR A 372 13.05 3.01 2.12
N PHE A 373 12.47 1.90 1.66
CA PHE A 373 12.10 0.81 2.56
C PHE A 373 13.31 0.09 3.16
N LEU A 374 14.43 -0.02 2.42
CA LEU A 374 15.67 -0.56 2.99
C LEU A 374 16.12 0.25 4.20
N PHE A 375 16.14 1.59 4.08
CA PHE A 375 16.51 2.46 5.19
C PHE A 375 15.50 2.35 6.35
N GLY A 376 14.20 2.34 6.06
CA GLY A 376 13.16 2.12 7.06
C GLY A 376 13.25 0.77 7.76
N GLY A 377 13.57 -0.30 7.03
CA GLY A 377 13.81 -1.63 7.61
C GLY A 377 15.00 -1.68 8.56
N LEU A 378 16.11 -1.00 8.21
CA LEU A 378 17.29 -0.91 9.08
C LEU A 378 16.98 -0.14 10.38
N THR A 379 16.25 0.96 10.31
CA THR A 379 15.81 1.69 11.52
C THR A 379 14.81 0.88 12.34
N GLY A 380 13.99 0.03 11.71
CA GLY A 380 13.15 -0.96 12.39
C GLY A 380 13.94 -2.00 13.17
N VAL A 381 15.06 -2.48 12.61
CA VAL A 381 15.98 -3.39 13.32
C VAL A 381 16.59 -2.70 14.56
N MET A 382 16.87 -1.39 14.48
CA MET A 382 17.31 -0.61 15.65
C MET A 382 16.21 -0.58 16.73
N LEU A 383 14.96 -0.30 16.37
CA LEU A 383 13.82 -0.27 17.28
C LEU A 383 13.46 -1.67 17.85
N ALA A 384 13.87 -2.76 17.19
CA ALA A 384 13.69 -4.11 17.70
C ALA A 384 14.52 -4.40 18.97
N SER A 385 15.54 -3.56 19.25
CA SER A 385 16.34 -3.61 20.49
C SER A 385 15.65 -2.80 21.58
N PRO A 386 15.16 -3.42 22.69
CA PRO A 386 14.52 -2.67 23.79
C PRO A 386 15.43 -1.58 24.37
N ALA A 387 16.74 -1.84 24.46
CA ALA A 387 17.68 -0.86 24.99
C ALA A 387 17.77 0.42 24.15
N LEU A 388 17.61 0.32 22.83
CA LEU A 388 17.54 1.49 21.95
C LEU A 388 16.14 2.10 21.96
N ASP A 389 15.09 1.26 21.90
CA ASP A 389 13.70 1.71 21.88
C ASP A 389 13.34 2.55 23.11
N PHE A 390 13.81 2.19 24.31
CA PHE A 390 13.57 2.97 25.52
C PHE A 390 14.00 4.43 25.42
N ASN A 391 14.98 4.75 24.60
CA ASN A 391 15.48 6.12 24.43
C ASN A 391 14.77 6.90 23.32
N ILE A 392 14.22 6.21 22.32
CA ILE A 392 13.68 6.82 21.10
C ILE A 392 12.19 6.55 20.87
N SER A 393 11.58 5.68 21.70
CA SER A 393 10.14 5.44 21.68
C SER A 393 9.36 6.73 21.89
N ASP A 394 8.24 6.88 21.18
CA ASP A 394 7.38 8.07 21.19
C ASP A 394 8.10 9.41 20.83
N THR A 395 9.24 9.34 20.16
CA THR A 395 9.94 10.49 19.57
C THR A 395 9.72 10.57 18.05
N TYR A 396 10.21 11.64 17.44
CA TYR A 396 10.23 11.80 15.98
C TYR A 396 11.09 10.76 15.25
N PHE A 397 11.97 10.02 15.95
CA PHE A 397 12.68 8.88 15.36
C PHE A 397 11.68 7.80 14.90
N VAL A 398 10.69 7.48 15.72
CA VAL A 398 9.64 6.51 15.36
C VAL A 398 8.79 7.04 14.20
N VAL A 399 8.50 8.35 14.18
CA VAL A 399 7.79 8.99 13.05
C VAL A 399 8.58 8.85 11.76
N ALA A 400 9.86 9.14 11.80
CA ALA A 400 10.76 8.95 10.66
C ALA A 400 10.77 7.49 10.18
N HIS A 401 11.00 6.56 11.11
CA HIS A 401 11.04 5.12 10.84
C HIS A 401 9.78 4.65 10.11
N PHE A 402 8.59 4.89 10.68
CA PHE A 402 7.38 4.34 10.06
C PHE A 402 6.99 5.06 8.76
N HIS A 403 7.39 6.31 8.52
CA HIS A 403 7.23 6.92 7.20
C HIS A 403 8.17 6.29 6.16
N TYR A 404 9.42 5.96 6.53
CA TYR A 404 10.32 5.24 5.65
C TYR A 404 9.81 3.84 5.30
N THR A 405 9.16 3.15 6.24
CA THR A 405 8.54 1.83 5.97
C THR A 405 7.20 1.95 5.26
N LEU A 406 6.26 2.77 5.75
CA LEU A 406 4.89 2.85 5.22
C LEU A 406 4.81 3.71 3.94
N PHE A 407 5.28 4.96 3.99
CA PHE A 407 5.28 5.81 2.80
C PHE A 407 6.20 5.21 1.73
N GLY A 408 7.40 4.78 2.14
CA GLY A 408 8.35 4.10 1.26
C GLY A 408 7.74 2.90 0.55
N THR A 409 6.94 2.10 1.24
CA THR A 409 6.28 0.92 0.65
C THR A 409 4.99 1.30 -0.07
N VAL A 410 4.03 1.87 0.65
CA VAL A 410 2.67 2.05 0.13
C VAL A 410 2.63 3.10 -0.97
N VAL A 411 3.19 4.28 -0.72
CA VAL A 411 3.05 5.42 -1.65
C VAL A 411 3.92 5.23 -2.89
N PHE A 412 5.22 4.91 -2.71
CA PHE A 412 6.10 4.68 -3.87
C PHE A 412 5.63 3.53 -4.74
N SER A 413 5.19 2.42 -4.13
CA SER A 413 4.72 1.27 -4.92
C SER A 413 3.32 1.48 -5.49
N SER A 414 2.44 2.25 -4.84
CA SER A 414 1.15 2.66 -5.44
C SER A 414 1.37 3.47 -6.72
N TYR A 415 2.26 4.45 -6.67
CA TYR A 415 2.63 5.22 -7.85
C TYR A 415 3.27 4.32 -8.91
N ALA A 416 4.21 3.44 -8.53
CA ALA A 416 4.79 2.47 -9.45
C ALA A 416 3.69 1.63 -10.13
N GLY A 417 2.74 1.10 -9.38
CA GLY A 417 1.62 0.30 -9.86
C GLY A 417 0.67 1.10 -10.76
N VAL A 418 0.33 2.34 -10.40
CA VAL A 418 -0.49 3.21 -11.25
C VAL A 418 0.20 3.44 -12.58
N TYR A 419 1.48 3.85 -12.61
CA TYR A 419 2.22 4.06 -13.85
C TYR A 419 2.34 2.77 -14.67
N TYR A 420 2.57 1.62 -14.01
CA TYR A 420 2.75 0.33 -14.66
C TYR A 420 1.47 -0.20 -15.31
N TRP A 421 0.34 -0.17 -14.58
CA TRP A 421 -0.92 -0.73 -15.06
C TRP A 421 -1.90 0.29 -15.64
N PHE A 422 -1.57 1.59 -15.67
CA PHE A 422 -2.43 2.60 -16.29
C PHE A 422 -2.79 2.24 -17.75
N PRO A 423 -1.84 1.77 -18.61
CA PRO A 423 -2.20 1.32 -19.94
C PRO A 423 -3.19 0.16 -19.94
N LYS A 424 -3.04 -0.78 -19.00
CA LYS A 424 -3.98 -1.90 -18.84
C LYS A 424 -5.36 -1.44 -18.40
N MET A 425 -5.44 -0.45 -17.53
CA MET A 425 -6.70 0.07 -16.98
C MET A 425 -7.45 0.96 -17.98
N THR A 426 -6.73 1.77 -18.76
CA THR A 426 -7.32 2.86 -19.55
C THR A 426 -7.14 2.73 -21.06
N GLY A 427 -6.22 1.86 -21.52
CA GLY A 427 -5.81 1.77 -22.92
C GLY A 427 -4.93 2.94 -23.38
N ARG A 428 -4.33 3.71 -22.46
CA ARG A 428 -3.49 4.86 -22.77
C ARG A 428 -2.23 4.89 -21.92
N MET A 429 -1.15 5.45 -22.46
CA MET A 429 0.10 5.67 -21.74
C MET A 429 0.07 6.98 -20.95
N LEU A 430 0.67 6.98 -19.75
CA LEU A 430 1.00 8.20 -19.02
C LEU A 430 2.23 8.89 -19.64
N ASN A 431 2.32 10.21 -19.47
CA ASN A 431 3.45 10.98 -19.97
C ASN A 431 4.69 10.75 -19.09
N GLU A 432 5.75 10.19 -19.69
CA GLU A 432 7.01 9.85 -19.00
C GLU A 432 7.76 11.07 -18.44
N LYS A 433 7.73 12.23 -19.12
CA LYS A 433 8.39 13.44 -18.61
C LYS A 433 7.74 13.94 -17.33
N LEU A 434 6.40 14.01 -17.31
CA LEU A 434 5.66 14.36 -16.11
C LEU A 434 5.85 13.31 -15.00
N GLY A 435 5.89 12.02 -15.36
CA GLY A 435 6.16 10.94 -14.44
C GLY A 435 7.52 11.07 -13.74
N LYS A 436 8.56 11.40 -14.49
CA LYS A 436 9.91 11.61 -13.94
C LYS A 436 10.00 12.87 -13.07
N ILE A 437 9.32 13.96 -13.43
CA ILE A 437 9.22 15.15 -12.59
C ILE A 437 8.52 14.80 -11.27
N HIS A 438 7.38 14.07 -11.34
CA HIS A 438 6.67 13.60 -10.16
C HIS A 438 7.57 12.74 -9.26
N PHE A 439 8.30 11.79 -9.84
CA PHE A 439 9.22 10.93 -9.08
C PHE A 439 10.27 11.75 -8.31
N TRP A 440 10.98 12.65 -8.99
CA TRP A 440 12.05 13.40 -8.35
C TRP A 440 11.54 14.35 -7.27
N LEU A 441 10.42 15.03 -7.50
CA LEU A 441 9.80 15.87 -6.47
C LEU A 441 9.36 15.03 -5.25
N THR A 442 8.75 13.85 -5.49
CA THR A 442 8.34 12.94 -4.42
C THR A 442 9.55 12.42 -3.65
N PHE A 443 10.60 11.97 -4.35
CA PHE A 443 11.78 11.38 -3.73
C PHE A 443 12.56 12.41 -2.91
N ILE A 444 12.83 13.58 -3.48
CA ILE A 444 13.54 14.66 -2.78
C ILE A 444 12.70 15.17 -1.60
N GLY A 445 11.42 15.46 -1.82
CA GLY A 445 10.52 15.94 -0.77
C GLY A 445 10.40 14.96 0.38
N PHE A 446 10.29 13.66 0.08
CA PHE A 446 10.22 12.61 1.09
C PHE A 446 11.49 12.59 1.98
N HIS A 447 12.67 12.51 1.39
CA HIS A 447 13.91 12.46 2.15
C HIS A 447 14.17 13.75 2.92
N THR A 448 13.87 14.91 2.34
CA THR A 448 13.98 16.19 3.04
C THR A 448 13.04 16.27 4.25
N THR A 449 11.82 15.70 4.14
CA THR A 449 10.85 15.68 5.24
C THR A 449 11.29 14.75 6.36
N PHE A 450 11.55 13.47 6.05
CA PHE A 450 11.60 12.43 7.06
C PHE A 450 13.01 12.04 7.48
N LEU A 451 14.05 12.30 6.70
CA LEU A 451 15.40 11.95 7.10
C LEU A 451 15.82 12.73 8.36
N VAL A 452 15.58 14.05 8.36
CA VAL A 452 15.94 14.93 9.50
C VAL A 452 15.15 14.60 10.77
N GLN A 453 13.98 13.98 10.67
CA GLN A 453 13.19 13.58 11.83
C GLN A 453 13.85 12.48 12.66
N HIS A 454 14.79 11.69 12.10
CA HIS A 454 15.59 10.75 12.90
C HIS A 454 16.48 11.53 13.89
N TRP A 455 17.08 12.64 13.46
CA TRP A 455 17.87 13.51 14.34
C TRP A 455 17.00 14.21 15.36
N LEU A 456 15.84 14.75 14.96
CA LEU A 456 14.88 15.34 15.91
C LEU A 456 14.52 14.35 17.03
N GLY A 457 14.26 13.08 16.67
CA GLY A 457 13.96 12.06 17.65
C GLY A 457 15.14 11.71 18.56
N ASN A 458 16.37 11.63 18.01
CA ASN A 458 17.57 11.42 18.81
C ASN A 458 17.91 12.57 19.75
N MET A 459 17.50 13.79 19.39
CA MET A 459 17.59 14.97 20.26
C MET A 459 16.49 14.98 21.33
N GLY A 460 15.54 14.05 21.30
CA GLY A 460 14.48 13.89 22.28
C GLY A 460 13.16 14.60 21.91
N MET A 461 12.98 15.12 20.70
CA MET A 461 11.69 15.73 20.31
C MET A 461 10.57 14.69 20.36
N PRO A 462 9.54 14.86 21.24
CA PRO A 462 8.43 13.93 21.32
C PRO A 462 7.53 14.04 20.09
N ARG A 463 6.90 12.95 19.68
CA ARG A 463 5.85 12.97 18.68
C ARG A 463 4.52 13.43 19.28
N ARG A 464 3.59 13.92 18.43
CA ARG A 464 2.21 14.32 18.82
C ARG A 464 2.14 15.58 19.72
N TYR A 465 3.19 16.37 19.80
CA TYR A 465 3.21 17.65 20.48
C TYR A 465 3.00 18.77 19.47
N ALA A 466 2.12 19.70 19.80
CA ALA A 466 1.77 20.84 18.93
C ALA A 466 2.83 21.94 18.95
N ASP A 467 3.69 21.96 19.97
CA ASP A 467 4.65 23.02 20.22
C ASP A 467 5.97 22.48 20.81
N TYR A 468 7.00 23.31 20.80
CA TYR A 468 8.32 23.07 21.39
C TYR A 468 8.96 24.41 21.79
N LEU A 469 9.94 24.39 22.69
CA LEU A 469 10.62 25.61 23.12
C LEU A 469 11.76 25.96 22.15
N GLU A 470 12.04 27.26 21.99
CA GLU A 470 13.18 27.72 21.18
C GLU A 470 14.52 27.18 21.73
N SER A 471 14.62 27.07 23.06
CA SER A 471 15.79 26.51 23.77
C SER A 471 16.05 25.02 23.47
N ASP A 472 15.06 24.26 22.95
CA ASP A 472 15.22 22.85 22.66
C ASP A 472 16.10 22.59 21.41
N GLY A 473 16.31 23.62 20.57
CA GLY A 473 17.15 23.55 19.39
C GLY A 473 16.53 22.77 18.21
N PHE A 474 15.22 22.52 18.21
CA PHE A 474 14.53 21.74 17.18
C PHE A 474 14.14 22.55 15.94
N THR A 475 14.18 23.90 16.01
CA THR A 475 13.62 24.81 15.00
C THR A 475 14.14 24.54 13.59
N THR A 476 15.45 24.53 13.39
CA THR A 476 16.05 24.37 12.05
C THR A 476 15.65 23.03 11.40
N LEU A 477 15.67 21.92 12.15
CA LEU A 477 15.30 20.61 11.61
C LEU A 477 13.80 20.52 11.31
N ASN A 478 12.94 21.17 12.11
CA ASN A 478 11.51 21.29 11.82
C ASN A 478 11.26 22.12 10.56
N GLN A 479 11.99 23.21 10.35
CA GLN A 479 11.90 24.02 9.13
C GLN A 479 12.30 23.21 7.90
N VAL A 480 13.42 22.49 7.94
CA VAL A 480 13.85 21.60 6.84
C VAL A 480 12.78 20.53 6.55
N SER A 481 12.27 19.89 7.59
CA SER A 481 11.20 18.88 7.45
C SER A 481 9.93 19.47 6.82
N THR A 482 9.55 20.68 7.19
CA THR A 482 8.35 21.36 6.63
C THR A 482 8.56 21.77 5.18
N ILE A 483 9.74 22.26 4.81
CA ILE A 483 10.08 22.55 3.40
C ILE A 483 9.98 21.28 2.56
N GLY A 484 10.50 20.15 3.06
CA GLY A 484 10.34 18.86 2.41
C GLY A 484 8.86 18.48 2.18
N THR A 485 8.01 18.73 3.18
CA THR A 485 6.56 18.46 3.08
C THR A 485 5.88 19.34 2.02
N LEU A 486 6.30 20.60 1.88
CA LEU A 486 5.82 21.47 0.80
C LEU A 486 6.20 20.92 -0.58
N ILE A 487 7.44 20.43 -0.74
CA ILE A 487 7.89 19.78 -1.99
C ILE A 487 7.03 18.52 -2.28
N LEU A 488 6.75 17.71 -1.25
CA LEU A 488 5.84 16.56 -1.38
C LEU A 488 4.44 16.99 -1.83
N GLY A 489 3.89 18.04 -1.24
CA GLY A 489 2.59 18.59 -1.66
C GLY A 489 2.61 19.02 -3.14
N ILE A 490 3.67 19.71 -3.57
CA ILE A 490 3.86 20.14 -4.96
C ILE A 490 3.99 18.93 -5.90
N SER A 491 4.61 17.83 -5.46
CA SER A 491 4.80 16.63 -6.28
C SER A 491 3.51 16.01 -6.78
N VAL A 492 2.40 16.21 -6.06
CA VAL A 492 1.07 15.71 -6.41
C VAL A 492 0.52 16.38 -7.67
N ILE A 493 0.89 17.64 -7.95
CA ILE A 493 0.38 18.42 -9.09
C ILE A 493 0.72 17.75 -10.44
N PRO A 494 1.99 17.45 -10.77
CA PRO A 494 2.33 16.77 -12.02
C PRO A 494 1.70 15.37 -12.11
N PHE A 495 1.47 14.67 -11.01
CA PHE A 495 0.78 13.37 -11.01
C PHE A 495 -0.69 13.52 -11.43
N ILE A 496 -1.44 14.39 -10.75
CA ILE A 496 -2.87 14.62 -11.07
C ILE A 496 -2.99 15.10 -12.52
N TRP A 497 -2.19 16.06 -12.92
CA TRP A 497 -2.21 16.56 -14.30
C TRP A 497 -1.89 15.46 -15.31
N ASN A 498 -0.90 14.62 -15.04
CA ASN A 498 -0.53 13.51 -15.91
C ASN A 498 -1.69 12.51 -16.06
N VAL A 499 -2.34 12.12 -14.95
CA VAL A 499 -3.49 11.21 -14.99
C VAL A 499 -4.63 11.77 -15.84
N PHE A 500 -5.06 13.02 -15.59
CA PHE A 500 -6.17 13.62 -16.32
C PHE A 500 -5.87 13.89 -17.79
N SER A 501 -4.69 14.46 -18.09
CA SER A 501 -4.29 14.77 -19.46
C SER A 501 -4.07 13.51 -20.28
N SER A 502 -3.41 12.51 -19.71
CA SER A 502 -3.12 11.26 -20.43
C SER A 502 -4.37 10.39 -20.59
N TRP A 503 -5.26 10.36 -19.61
CA TRP A 503 -6.54 9.67 -19.75
C TRP A 503 -7.36 10.21 -20.93
N ARG A 504 -7.27 11.51 -21.21
CA ARG A 504 -8.01 12.15 -22.29
C ARG A 504 -7.23 12.19 -23.60
N TYR A 505 -5.94 12.49 -23.56
CA TYR A 505 -5.11 12.79 -24.73
C TYR A 505 -3.86 11.92 -24.83
N GLY A 506 -3.62 11.01 -23.90
CA GLY A 506 -2.44 10.14 -23.90
C GLY A 506 -2.39 9.23 -25.13
N GLU A 507 -1.21 8.74 -25.43
CA GLU A 507 -0.96 7.81 -26.52
C GLU A 507 -1.77 6.52 -26.35
N VAL A 508 -2.48 6.12 -27.39
CA VAL A 508 -3.37 4.95 -27.36
C VAL A 508 -2.56 3.66 -27.47
N VAL A 509 -2.81 2.73 -26.57
CA VAL A 509 -2.18 1.40 -26.58
C VAL A 509 -2.92 0.48 -27.55
N THR A 510 -2.19 -0.11 -28.49
CA THR A 510 -2.74 -1.03 -29.51
C THR A 510 -2.21 -2.46 -29.39
N VAL A 511 -1.39 -2.73 -28.37
CA VAL A 511 -0.78 -4.03 -28.08
C VAL A 511 -1.15 -4.52 -26.69
N ASP A 512 -1.03 -5.83 -26.45
CA ASP A 512 -1.34 -6.43 -25.17
C ASP A 512 -0.35 -5.99 -24.07
N ASP A 513 0.93 -5.84 -24.42
CA ASP A 513 2.03 -5.46 -23.53
C ASP A 513 2.80 -4.25 -24.09
N PRO A 514 2.45 -3.02 -23.68
CA PRO A 514 3.12 -1.82 -24.17
C PRO A 514 4.53 -1.61 -23.62
N TRP A 515 4.88 -2.29 -22.51
CA TRP A 515 6.21 -2.19 -21.90
C TRP A 515 7.23 -3.13 -22.57
N GLY A 516 6.74 -4.23 -23.17
CA GLY A 516 7.53 -5.38 -23.57
C GLY A 516 8.09 -6.16 -22.35
N TYR A 517 8.39 -7.41 -22.55
CA TYR A 517 8.90 -8.32 -21.50
C TYR A 517 7.94 -8.56 -20.30
N GLY A 518 6.66 -8.23 -20.42
CA GLY A 518 5.64 -8.56 -19.43
C GLY A 518 5.60 -10.05 -19.14
N ASN A 519 5.61 -10.44 -17.85
CA ASN A 519 5.71 -11.84 -17.44
C ASN A 519 4.33 -12.46 -17.16
N SER A 520 3.56 -11.80 -16.34
CA SER A 520 2.29 -12.30 -15.80
C SER A 520 1.13 -12.17 -16.80
N LEU A 521 0.08 -12.93 -16.56
CA LEU A 521 -0.95 -13.24 -17.54
C LEU A 521 -1.78 -12.01 -18.00
N GLU A 522 -1.89 -10.97 -17.20
CA GLU A 522 -2.58 -9.75 -17.58
C GLU A 522 -1.99 -9.07 -18.83
N TRP A 523 -0.74 -9.36 -19.15
CA TRP A 523 -0.08 -8.85 -20.36
C TRP A 523 -0.35 -9.72 -21.60
N ALA A 524 -1.19 -10.76 -21.48
CA ALA A 524 -1.65 -11.62 -22.59
C ALA A 524 -3.09 -11.29 -23.05
N THR A 525 -3.62 -10.14 -22.67
CA THR A 525 -4.94 -9.65 -23.11
C THR A 525 -4.87 -8.16 -23.46
N SER A 526 -5.87 -7.66 -24.19
CA SER A 526 -5.90 -6.27 -24.67
C SER A 526 -5.82 -5.21 -23.55
N CYS A 527 -5.47 -3.99 -23.93
CA CYS A 527 -5.46 -2.79 -23.10
C CYS A 527 -6.53 -1.79 -23.57
N PRO A 528 -7.67 -1.62 -22.86
CA PRO A 528 -8.11 -2.34 -21.67
C PRO A 528 -8.60 -3.77 -21.97
N PRO A 529 -8.70 -4.64 -20.92
CA PRO A 529 -9.21 -6.00 -21.08
C PRO A 529 -10.70 -6.03 -21.45
N PRO A 530 -11.17 -7.09 -22.18
CA PRO A 530 -12.58 -7.28 -22.45
C PRO A 530 -13.38 -7.54 -21.17
N ARG A 531 -14.71 -7.62 -21.27
CA ARG A 531 -15.59 -7.77 -20.10
C ARG A 531 -15.24 -8.96 -19.22
N HIS A 532 -14.95 -10.11 -19.83
CA HIS A 532 -14.59 -11.35 -19.12
C HIS A 532 -13.08 -11.61 -19.17
N ASN A 533 -12.28 -10.55 -19.22
CA ASN A 533 -10.84 -10.52 -19.07
C ASN A 533 -10.04 -11.06 -20.27
N PHE A 534 -10.49 -12.13 -20.91
CA PHE A 534 -9.79 -12.77 -22.03
C PHE A 534 -10.78 -13.21 -23.11
N ASP A 535 -10.47 -12.94 -24.38
CA ASP A 535 -11.16 -13.55 -25.52
C ASP A 535 -10.70 -15.00 -25.73
N SER A 536 -9.42 -15.27 -25.45
CA SER A 536 -8.83 -16.62 -25.45
C SER A 536 -7.67 -16.68 -24.45
N LEU A 537 -7.63 -17.75 -23.65
CA LEU A 537 -6.53 -17.96 -22.71
C LEU A 537 -5.35 -18.62 -23.40
N PRO A 538 -4.11 -18.14 -23.21
CA PRO A 538 -2.91 -18.83 -23.68
C PRO A 538 -2.67 -20.10 -22.84
N LYS A 539 -1.82 -20.99 -23.34
CA LYS A 539 -1.36 -22.16 -22.55
C LYS A 539 -0.47 -21.69 -21.41
N ILE A 540 -0.87 -21.99 -20.18
CA ILE A 540 -0.14 -21.60 -18.97
C ILE A 540 0.77 -22.76 -18.56
N ARG A 541 2.10 -22.54 -18.61
CA ARG A 541 3.13 -23.57 -18.34
C ARG A 541 4.11 -23.19 -17.25
N SER A 542 4.23 -21.88 -16.94
CA SER A 542 5.10 -21.32 -15.91
C SER A 542 4.43 -20.11 -15.24
N GLU A 543 5.15 -19.45 -14.35
CA GLU A 543 4.78 -18.18 -13.72
C GLU A 543 4.89 -16.96 -14.69
N ARG A 544 5.32 -17.21 -15.95
CA ARG A 544 5.58 -16.17 -16.96
C ARG A 544 4.79 -16.40 -18.26
N PRO A 545 3.47 -16.61 -18.20
CA PRO A 545 2.69 -17.05 -19.36
C PRO A 545 2.63 -16.02 -20.49
N ALA A 546 2.61 -14.72 -20.21
CA ALA A 546 2.63 -13.68 -21.23
C ALA A 546 4.00 -13.61 -21.92
N PHE A 547 5.09 -13.71 -21.17
CA PHE A 547 6.42 -13.78 -21.74
C PHE A 547 6.59 -15.00 -22.68
N GLU A 548 6.12 -16.18 -22.25
CA GLU A 548 6.15 -17.39 -23.09
C GLU A 548 5.32 -17.24 -24.38
N LEU A 549 4.22 -16.49 -24.32
CA LEU A 549 3.39 -16.20 -25.48
C LEU A 549 4.08 -15.28 -26.48
N HIS A 550 4.68 -14.19 -25.99
CA HIS A 550 5.25 -13.14 -26.85
C HIS A 550 6.67 -13.47 -27.33
N TYR A 551 7.44 -14.27 -26.56
CA TYR A 551 8.86 -14.57 -26.83
C TYR A 551 9.17 -16.08 -26.86
N PRO A 552 8.42 -16.91 -27.64
CA PRO A 552 8.57 -18.37 -27.61
C PRO A 552 9.97 -18.89 -28.00
N HIS A 553 10.68 -18.16 -28.89
CA HIS A 553 12.04 -18.52 -29.30
C HIS A 553 13.05 -18.27 -28.16
N MET A 554 12.91 -17.19 -27.37
CA MET A 554 13.79 -16.94 -26.21
C MET A 554 13.61 -18.05 -25.14
N VAL A 555 12.36 -18.49 -24.93
CA VAL A 555 12.05 -19.57 -24.00
C VAL A 555 12.69 -20.90 -24.46
N LYS A 556 12.69 -21.17 -25.77
CA LYS A 556 13.34 -22.36 -26.34
C LYS A 556 14.85 -22.32 -26.07
N ASN A 557 15.52 -21.20 -26.38
CA ASN A 557 16.96 -21.04 -26.15
C ASN A 557 17.32 -21.19 -24.66
N MET A 558 16.56 -20.56 -23.75
CA MET A 558 16.80 -20.69 -22.30
C MET A 558 16.68 -22.15 -21.82
N ARG A 559 15.76 -22.95 -22.39
CA ARG A 559 15.62 -24.36 -22.05
C ARG A 559 16.78 -25.20 -22.57
N GLU A 560 17.25 -24.92 -23.78
CA GLU A 560 18.41 -25.58 -24.38
C GLU A 560 19.68 -25.30 -23.58
N GLU A 561 19.94 -24.05 -23.20
CA GLU A 561 21.06 -23.65 -22.34
C GLU A 561 21.00 -24.32 -20.95
N ALA A 562 19.81 -24.40 -20.34
CA ALA A 562 19.62 -25.07 -19.06
C ALA A 562 19.84 -26.61 -19.15
N HIS A 563 19.61 -27.22 -20.30
CA HIS A 563 19.93 -28.63 -20.53
C HIS A 563 21.43 -28.84 -20.71
N VAL A 564 22.12 -27.95 -21.44
CA VAL A 564 23.57 -28.04 -21.64
C VAL A 564 24.33 -27.78 -20.33
N GLY A 565 23.89 -26.80 -19.52
CA GLY A 565 24.51 -26.48 -18.22
C GLY A 565 24.35 -27.55 -17.12
N ARG A 566 23.54 -28.59 -17.33
CA ARG A 566 23.42 -29.73 -16.40
C ARG A 566 24.40 -30.87 -16.69
N HIS A 567 25.20 -30.71 -17.72
CA HIS A 567 26.23 -31.68 -18.12
C HIS A 567 27.66 -31.19 -17.80
N PHE A 568 27.79 -30.09 -17.00
CA PHE A 568 29.08 -29.65 -16.47
C PHE A 568 29.07 -29.55 -14.95
#